data_a3d8fcd606f9cf7988502e05c775c47c
#
_entry.id   a3d8fcd606f9cf7988502e05c775c47c
#
_cell.length_a   1.000
_cell.length_b   1.000
_cell.length_c   1.000
_cell.angle_alpha   90.00
_cell.angle_beta   90.00
_cell.angle_gamma   90.00
#
_symmetry.space_group_name_H-M   'P 1'
#
loop_
_entity.id
_entity.type
_entity.pdbx_description
1 polymer ?
#
loop_
_entity_poly.entity_id
_entity_poly.type
_entity_poly.pdbx_seq_one_letter_code
_entity_poly.pdbx_strand_id
1 'polypeptide(L)'
;MPTDTARSTGPLLVAVLAGLAHLVVGYFYLAGGLVIPGYALIPLWVLWLVLAAVLVRLAVRRSWWTPAFPVAAAAVLVLVIVLGEQVFGWQA
;
A
#
# COMPACT_ATOMS: atom_id res chain seq x y z
N MET A 1 -24.04 -21.82 -10.90
CA MET A 1 -23.07 -21.36 -10.21
C MET A 1 -23.12 -20.00 -9.56
N PRO A 2 -24.29 -19.56 -9.24
CA PRO A 2 -24.42 -18.30 -8.53
C PRO A 2 -23.59 -18.25 -7.24
N THR A 3 -23.52 -19.38 -6.51
CA THR A 3 -22.79 -19.42 -5.24
C THR A 3 -21.31 -19.17 -5.43
N ASP A 4 -20.69 -19.81 -6.45
CA ASP A 4 -19.27 -19.63 -6.70
C ASP A 4 -18.98 -18.23 -7.21
N THR A 5 -19.85 -17.69 -8.06
CA THR A 5 -19.74 -16.33 -8.55
C THR A 5 -19.83 -15.33 -7.41
N ALA A 6 -20.78 -15.52 -6.49
CA ALA A 6 -20.93 -14.65 -5.34
C ALA A 6 -19.72 -14.70 -4.43
N ARG A 7 -19.14 -15.88 -4.20
CA ARG A 7 -17.94 -16.03 -3.39
C ARG A 7 -16.74 -15.33 -4.01
N SER A 8 -16.62 -15.40 -5.34
CA SER A 8 -15.52 -14.74 -6.06
C SER A 8 -15.72 -13.23 -6.12
N THR A 9 -16.98 -12.79 -6.21
CA THR A 9 -17.30 -11.37 -6.37
C THR A 9 -16.94 -10.57 -5.11
N GLY A 10 -17.24 -11.09 -3.92
CA GLY A 10 -16.90 -10.41 -2.68
C GLY A 10 -15.41 -10.11 -2.54
N PRO A 11 -14.53 -11.12 -2.58
CA PRO A 11 -13.10 -10.89 -2.53
C PRO A 11 -12.58 -10.02 -3.68
N LEU A 12 -13.16 -10.14 -4.87
CA LEU A 12 -12.77 -9.34 -6.02
C LEU A 12 -13.09 -7.86 -5.80
N LEU A 13 -14.29 -7.55 -5.29
CA LEU A 13 -14.66 -6.17 -4.97
C LEU A 13 -13.75 -5.59 -3.91
N VAL A 14 -13.47 -6.36 -2.86
CA VAL A 14 -12.54 -5.94 -1.81
C VAL A 14 -11.16 -5.70 -2.40
N ALA A 15 -10.70 -6.56 -3.31
CA ALA A 15 -9.41 -6.41 -3.97
C ALA A 15 -9.34 -5.14 -4.82
N VAL A 16 -10.40 -4.81 -5.55
CA VAL A 16 -10.46 -3.59 -6.36
C VAL A 16 -10.38 -2.37 -5.46
N LEU A 17 -11.14 -2.36 -4.37
CA LEU A 17 -11.11 -1.27 -3.41
C LEU A 17 -9.74 -1.16 -2.75
N ALA A 18 -9.13 -2.29 -2.39
CA ALA A 18 -7.78 -2.32 -1.83
C ALA A 18 -6.76 -1.79 -2.83
N GLY A 19 -6.88 -2.15 -4.10
CA GLY A 19 -6.01 -1.65 -5.16
C GLY A 19 -6.11 -0.15 -5.32
N LEU A 20 -7.33 0.39 -5.31
CA LEU A 20 -7.54 1.83 -5.38
C LEU A 20 -6.94 2.53 -4.15
N ALA A 21 -7.16 1.97 -2.96
CA ALA A 21 -6.58 2.50 -1.73
C ALA A 21 -5.04 2.46 -1.80
N HIS A 22 -4.47 1.40 -2.34
CA HIS A 22 -3.01 1.28 -2.48
C HIS A 22 -2.46 2.33 -3.45
N LEU A 23 -3.19 2.64 -4.52
CA LEU A 23 -2.81 3.71 -5.44
C LEU A 23 -2.84 5.08 -4.77
N VAL A 24 -3.84 5.33 -3.92
CA VAL A 24 -3.91 6.57 -3.14
C VAL A 24 -2.72 6.65 -2.19
N VAL A 25 -2.40 5.55 -1.51
CA VAL A 25 -1.22 5.49 -0.65
C VAL A 25 0.05 5.72 -1.46
N GLY A 26 0.14 5.18 -2.68
CA GLY A 26 1.25 5.42 -3.59
C GLY A 26 1.44 6.89 -3.92
N TYR A 27 0.35 7.62 -4.09
CA TYR A 27 0.41 9.07 -4.28
C TYR A 27 1.11 9.74 -3.10
N PHE A 28 0.76 9.34 -1.87
CA PHE A 28 1.42 9.88 -0.69
C PHE A 28 2.88 9.47 -0.60
N TYR A 29 3.24 8.28 -1.10
CA TYR A 29 4.64 7.88 -1.18
C TYR A 29 5.42 8.79 -2.12
N LEU A 30 4.82 9.20 -3.25
CA LEU A 30 5.45 10.16 -4.16
C LEU A 30 5.57 11.53 -3.50
N ALA A 31 4.50 11.99 -2.87
CA ALA A 31 4.49 13.26 -2.16
C ALA A 31 5.48 13.26 -0.99
N GLY A 32 5.77 12.09 -0.43
CA GLY A 32 6.74 11.95 0.64
C GLY A 32 8.13 12.46 0.26
N GLY A 33 8.43 12.58 -1.02
CA GLY A 33 9.70 13.16 -1.48
C GLY A 33 9.91 14.59 -1.04
N LEU A 34 8.85 15.29 -0.60
CA LEU A 34 8.97 16.63 -0.02
C LEU A 34 9.63 16.62 1.36
N VAL A 35 9.54 15.50 2.07
CA VAL A 35 10.05 15.36 3.44
C VAL A 35 11.14 14.32 3.52
N ILE A 36 10.98 13.20 2.84
CA ILE A 36 11.83 12.03 2.96
C ILE A 36 13.01 12.14 1.98
N PRO A 37 14.25 12.05 2.46
CA PRO A 37 15.41 12.04 1.56
C PRO A 37 15.38 10.85 0.60
N GLY A 38 16.02 11.02 -0.56
CA GLY A 38 16.03 10.01 -1.61
C GLY A 38 16.53 8.64 -1.15
N TYR A 39 17.54 8.62 -0.26
CA TYR A 39 18.10 7.36 0.23
C TYR A 39 17.08 6.52 1.01
N ALA A 40 16.08 7.17 1.61
CA ALA A 40 14.99 6.48 2.31
C ALA A 40 13.77 6.32 1.42
N LEU A 41 13.54 7.26 0.51
CA LEU A 41 12.36 7.26 -0.36
C LEU A 41 12.41 6.12 -1.37
N ILE A 42 13.59 5.85 -1.95
CA ILE A 42 13.74 4.78 -2.94
C ILE A 42 13.40 3.41 -2.34
N PRO A 43 13.91 3.02 -1.16
CA PRO A 43 13.47 1.78 -0.52
C PRO A 43 11.98 1.73 -0.24
N LEU A 44 11.37 2.87 0.12
CA LEU A 44 9.93 2.94 0.34
C LEU A 44 9.14 2.68 -0.95
N TRP A 45 9.59 3.23 -2.07
CA TRP A 45 8.97 2.96 -3.36
C TRP A 45 9.08 1.49 -3.74
N VAL A 46 10.24 0.88 -3.49
CA VAL A 46 10.43 -0.56 -3.73
C VAL A 46 9.46 -1.36 -2.87
N LEU A 47 9.33 -1.01 -1.60
CA LEU A 47 8.38 -1.67 -0.70
C LEU A 47 6.95 -1.53 -1.22
N TRP A 48 6.54 -0.33 -1.64
CA TRP A 48 5.21 -0.11 -2.19
C TRP A 48 4.95 -0.99 -3.41
N LEU A 49 5.93 -1.09 -4.31
CA LEU A 49 5.82 -1.93 -5.51
C LEU A 49 5.72 -3.41 -5.15
N VAL A 50 6.49 -3.88 -4.18
CA VAL A 50 6.41 -5.26 -3.71
C VAL A 50 5.03 -5.54 -3.12
N LEU A 51 4.52 -4.63 -2.29
CA LEU A 51 3.19 -4.78 -1.72
C LEU A 51 2.12 -4.75 -2.80
N ALA A 52 2.27 -3.92 -3.83
CA ALA A 52 1.36 -3.90 -4.96
C ALA A 52 1.35 -5.23 -5.71
N ALA A 53 2.53 -5.81 -5.94
CA ALA A 53 2.64 -7.10 -6.62
C ALA A 53 1.97 -8.21 -5.82
N VAL A 54 2.19 -8.25 -4.51
CA VAL A 54 1.56 -9.23 -3.63
C VAL A 54 0.05 -9.03 -3.59
N LEU A 55 -0.40 -7.77 -3.53
CA LEU A 55 -1.82 -7.46 -3.56
C LEU A 55 -2.49 -7.99 -4.83
N VAL A 56 -1.86 -7.77 -5.98
CA VAL A 56 -2.38 -8.28 -7.26
C VAL A 56 -2.44 -9.80 -7.24
N ARG A 57 -1.40 -10.45 -6.72
CA ARG A 57 -1.36 -11.91 -6.59
C ARG A 57 -2.52 -12.42 -5.74
N LEU A 58 -2.78 -11.78 -4.60
CA LEU A 58 -3.88 -12.15 -3.73
C LEU A 58 -5.24 -11.83 -4.36
N ALA A 59 -5.32 -10.76 -5.13
CA ALA A 59 -6.55 -10.41 -5.85
C ALA A 59 -6.90 -11.50 -6.86
N VAL A 60 -5.91 -12.02 -7.59
CA VAL A 60 -6.11 -13.12 -8.53
C VAL A 60 -6.59 -14.37 -7.80
N ARG A 61 -6.09 -14.61 -6.61
CA ARG A 61 -6.50 -15.75 -5.76
C ARG A 61 -7.83 -15.51 -5.04
N ARG A 62 -8.44 -14.34 -5.20
CA ARG A 62 -9.69 -13.96 -4.51
C ARG A 62 -9.54 -14.00 -2.99
N SER A 63 -8.38 -13.56 -2.48
CA SER A 63 -8.13 -13.50 -1.05
C SER A 63 -8.80 -12.29 -0.41
N TRP A 64 -9.27 -12.45 0.82
CA TRP A 64 -9.83 -11.35 1.61
C TRP A 64 -8.74 -10.50 2.30
N TRP A 65 -7.48 -10.90 2.17
CA TRP A 65 -6.37 -10.20 2.81
C TRP A 65 -5.86 -8.98 2.03
N THR A 66 -6.42 -8.73 0.83
CA THR A 66 -5.95 -7.63 -0.02
C THR A 66 -5.97 -6.26 0.68
N PRO A 67 -6.98 -5.90 1.52
CA PRO A 67 -6.98 -4.58 2.16
C PRO A 67 -5.85 -4.39 3.18
N ALA A 68 -5.23 -5.46 3.65
CA ALA A 68 -4.14 -5.36 4.61
C ALA A 68 -2.92 -4.65 4.02
N PHE A 69 -2.70 -4.74 2.72
CA PHE A 69 -1.48 -4.23 2.09
C PHE A 69 -1.47 -2.70 1.98
N PRO A 70 -2.53 -2.02 1.50
CA PRO A 70 -2.52 -0.56 1.53
C PRO A 70 -2.50 0.00 2.96
N VAL A 71 -3.14 -0.68 3.91
CA VAL A 71 -3.09 -0.28 5.32
C VAL A 71 -1.66 -0.40 5.84
N ALA A 72 -0.98 -1.51 5.56
CA ALA A 72 0.40 -1.70 5.95
C ALA A 72 1.32 -0.65 5.31
N ALA A 73 1.12 -0.37 4.02
CA ALA A 73 1.91 0.64 3.31
C ALA A 73 1.72 2.02 3.92
N ALA A 74 0.49 2.39 4.24
CA ALA A 74 0.19 3.67 4.88
C ALA A 74 0.82 3.75 6.27
N ALA A 75 0.73 2.67 7.05
CA ALA A 75 1.32 2.63 8.38
C ALA A 75 2.84 2.78 8.33
N VAL A 76 3.49 2.10 7.38
CA VAL A 76 4.94 2.21 7.20
C VAL A 76 5.33 3.64 6.82
N LEU A 77 4.59 4.26 5.91
CA LEU A 77 4.89 5.63 5.49
C LEU A 77 4.79 6.60 6.65
N VAL A 78 3.69 6.53 7.41
CA VAL A 78 3.49 7.40 8.57
C VAL A 78 4.60 7.18 9.60
N LEU A 79 4.92 5.93 9.87
CA LEU A 79 5.97 5.59 10.83
C LEU A 79 7.32 6.15 10.40
N VAL A 80 7.69 5.99 9.13
CA VAL A 80 8.96 6.48 8.61
C VAL A 80 9.02 8.01 8.68
N ILE A 81 7.93 8.69 8.32
CA ILE A 81 7.90 10.16 8.37
C ILE A 81 8.04 10.64 9.82
N VAL A 82 7.30 10.05 10.75
CA VAL A 82 7.35 10.45 12.16
C VAL A 82 8.74 10.19 12.74
N LEU A 83 9.31 9.02 12.50
CA LEU A 83 10.66 8.70 12.97
C LEU A 83 11.69 9.59 12.33
N GLY A 84 11.56 9.87 11.04
CA GLY A 84 12.47 10.77 10.35
C GLY A 84 12.46 12.17 10.92
N GLU A 85 11.28 12.72 11.20
CA GLU A 85 11.16 14.04 11.83
C GLU A 85 11.74 14.05 13.23
N GLN A 86 11.46 13.03 14.03
CA GLN A 86 11.86 12.96 15.43
C GLN A 86 13.35 12.64 15.60
N VAL A 87 13.88 11.72 14.77
CA VAL A 87 15.23 11.19 14.95
C VAL A 87 16.23 11.87 14.00
N PHE A 88 15.84 12.07 12.74
CA PHE A 88 16.75 12.60 11.71
C PHE A 88 16.48 14.05 11.35
N GLY A 89 15.42 14.65 11.90
CA GLY A 89 15.10 16.05 11.64
C GLY A 89 14.59 16.34 10.24
N TRP A 90 13.98 15.38 9.58
CA TRP A 90 13.44 15.61 8.24
C TRP A 90 12.34 16.65 8.28
N GLN A 91 12.37 17.57 7.31
CA GLN A 91 11.37 18.64 7.20
C GLN A 91 10.96 18.82 5.74
N ALA A 92 9.73 19.24 5.56
CA ALA A 92 9.24 19.57 4.22
C ALA A 92 9.84 20.86 3.71
#